data_8a6f9fcb045dd974737a6a4636294539
#
_entry.id   8a6f9fcb045dd974737a6a4636294539
#
_cell.length_a   1.000
_cell.length_b   1.000
_cell.length_c   1.000
_cell.angle_alpha   90.00
_cell.angle_beta   90.00
_cell.angle_gamma   90.00
#
_symmetry.space_group_name_H-M   'P 1'
#
loop_
_entity.id
_entity.type
_entity.pdbx_description
1 polymer ?
#
loop_
_entity_poly.entity_id
_entity_poly.type
_entity_poly.pdbx_seq_one_letter_code
_entity_poly.pdbx_strand_id
1 'polypeptide(L)'
;MMSYGGAIRQGFEHLLSNHPKVFAIGQGLWSPWYVGNSMTDLDLQFGRERIIDTPVSELACTGAALGAALCGYRPVVIHPRVDFMLLAVDPIVTQAAKWRSMFGGQVSAPLTVRAIINRGGEQGAQHSQSLHSWFAHVPGLRVVMPSTPTDARDLLVASVLCDDPVLYIDDRWLYGLEEELPPISELDLSREGPRRTRQGDDLTLVGASYSALLCRDAASHLAARGVESDVIDLRVLNPLDLGVVIDSVRRTGRLLVVDGDWSSCGLAGEIIASVCEALEPGRLRARPVRVTLPAAPAPTSAPLERNYYPGVDDVVDKALVMLGHFDAAE
;
A
#
# COMPACT_ATOMS: atom_id res chain seq x y z
N MET A 1 -17.71 -13.52 -7.05
CA MET A 1 -16.28 -13.28 -6.80
C MET A 1 -15.77 -12.23 -7.76
N MET A 2 -14.98 -11.28 -7.31
CA MET A 2 -14.37 -10.23 -8.12
C MET A 2 -12.87 -10.16 -7.81
N SER A 3 -12.04 -10.06 -8.85
CA SER A 3 -10.60 -9.94 -8.67
C SER A 3 -10.21 -8.57 -8.13
N TYR A 4 -9.03 -8.46 -7.50
CA TYR A 4 -8.49 -7.20 -6.99
C TYR A 4 -8.43 -6.11 -8.08
N GLY A 5 -7.91 -6.44 -9.28
CA GLY A 5 -7.92 -5.50 -10.42
C GLY A 5 -9.32 -5.10 -10.88
N GLY A 6 -10.26 -6.05 -10.87
CA GLY A 6 -11.67 -5.80 -11.16
C GLY A 6 -12.34 -4.91 -10.11
N ALA A 7 -11.98 -5.07 -8.83
CA ALA A 7 -12.46 -4.21 -7.75
C ALA A 7 -12.00 -2.75 -7.91
N ILE A 8 -10.72 -2.53 -8.28
CA ILE A 8 -10.22 -1.20 -8.64
C ILE A 8 -11.03 -0.61 -9.80
N ARG A 9 -11.27 -1.41 -10.86
CA ARG A 9 -12.07 -0.97 -12.02
C ARG A 9 -13.48 -0.57 -11.60
N GLN A 10 -14.13 -1.35 -10.73
CA GLN A 10 -15.45 -1.01 -10.17
C GLN A 10 -15.43 0.29 -9.36
N GLY A 11 -14.35 0.56 -8.61
CA GLY A 11 -14.14 1.84 -7.93
C GLY A 11 -14.09 3.02 -8.90
N PHE A 12 -13.37 2.89 -10.02
CA PHE A 12 -13.35 3.90 -11.08
C PHE A 12 -14.72 4.08 -11.75
N GLU A 13 -15.45 3.00 -12.04
CA GLU A 13 -16.81 3.07 -12.60
C GLU A 13 -17.75 3.85 -11.67
N HIS A 14 -17.69 3.58 -10.36
CA HIS A 14 -18.47 4.30 -9.37
C HIS A 14 -18.12 5.80 -9.35
N LEU A 15 -16.84 6.14 -9.26
CA LEU A 15 -16.37 7.51 -9.22
C LEU A 15 -16.73 8.31 -10.48
N LEU A 16 -16.52 7.73 -11.65
CA LEU A 16 -16.80 8.38 -12.93
C LEU A 16 -18.30 8.55 -13.18
N SER A 17 -19.14 7.63 -12.68
CA SER A 17 -20.60 7.71 -12.80
C SER A 17 -21.20 8.77 -11.89
N ASN A 18 -20.71 8.91 -10.66
CA ASN A 18 -21.36 9.70 -9.62
C ASN A 18 -20.67 11.06 -9.37
N HIS A 19 -19.40 11.22 -9.77
CA HIS A 19 -18.60 12.42 -9.49
C HIS A 19 -18.09 13.06 -10.78
N PRO A 20 -18.80 14.05 -11.35
CA PRO A 20 -18.47 14.62 -12.67
C PRO A 20 -17.13 15.36 -12.72
N LYS A 21 -16.56 15.72 -11.57
CA LYS A 21 -15.23 16.36 -11.49
C LYS A 21 -14.08 15.36 -11.42
N VAL A 22 -14.35 14.05 -11.33
CA VAL A 22 -13.32 13.01 -11.34
C VAL A 22 -12.93 12.70 -12.78
N PHE A 23 -11.64 12.62 -13.03
CA PHE A 23 -11.06 12.08 -14.28
C PHE A 23 -9.76 11.34 -13.97
N ALA A 24 -9.36 10.44 -14.84
CA ALA A 24 -8.08 9.74 -14.78
C ALA A 24 -7.14 10.24 -15.86
N ILE A 25 -5.87 10.38 -15.53
CA ILE A 25 -4.81 10.79 -16.46
C ILE A 25 -3.55 9.95 -16.20
N GLY A 26 -2.91 9.46 -17.25
CA GLY A 26 -1.68 8.67 -17.13
C GLY A 26 -1.35 7.90 -18.37
N GLN A 27 -0.28 7.12 -18.29
CA GLN A 27 0.25 6.37 -19.42
C GLN A 27 -0.46 5.02 -19.57
N GLY A 28 -0.86 4.69 -20.79
CA GLY A 28 -1.39 3.38 -21.18
C GLY A 28 -2.81 3.10 -20.67
N LEU A 29 -3.62 4.13 -20.39
CA LEU A 29 -4.95 3.98 -19.80
C LEU A 29 -5.97 3.42 -20.81
N TRP A 30 -5.73 3.57 -22.11
CA TRP A 30 -6.58 2.99 -23.16
C TRP A 30 -6.18 1.55 -23.52
N SER A 31 -5.06 1.07 -22.96
CA SER A 31 -4.65 -0.31 -23.14
C SER A 31 -5.46 -1.24 -22.26
N PRO A 32 -6.01 -2.35 -22.77
CA PRO A 32 -6.82 -3.26 -21.98
C PRO A 32 -6.04 -4.00 -20.88
N TRP A 33 -4.70 -4.03 -20.97
CA TRP A 33 -3.86 -4.85 -20.07
C TRP A 33 -2.73 -4.09 -19.36
N TYR A 34 -2.38 -2.87 -19.82
CA TYR A 34 -1.15 -2.19 -19.38
C TYR A 34 -1.11 -1.91 -17.87
N VAL A 35 -2.24 -1.48 -17.30
CA VAL A 35 -2.41 -1.25 -15.85
C VAL A 35 -3.16 -2.41 -15.17
N GLY A 36 -2.90 -3.65 -15.61
CA GLY A 36 -3.45 -4.86 -15.01
C GLY A 36 -4.97 -5.02 -15.14
N ASN A 37 -5.53 -4.64 -16.26
CA ASN A 37 -6.98 -4.68 -16.57
C ASN A 37 -7.86 -3.78 -15.68
N SER A 38 -7.25 -2.98 -14.80
CA SER A 38 -7.98 -2.12 -13.86
C SER A 38 -8.61 -0.88 -14.50
N MET A 39 -8.33 -0.61 -15.79
CA MET A 39 -8.86 0.52 -16.56
C MET A 39 -9.56 0.08 -17.86
N THR A 40 -9.71 -1.22 -18.08
CA THR A 40 -10.25 -1.78 -19.35
C THR A 40 -11.59 -1.17 -19.71
N ASP A 41 -11.70 -0.65 -20.93
CA ASP A 41 -12.90 -0.08 -21.57
C ASP A 41 -13.51 1.14 -20.87
N LEU A 42 -12.85 1.72 -19.87
CA LEU A 42 -13.37 2.92 -19.20
C LEU A 42 -13.34 4.14 -20.13
N ASP A 43 -12.39 4.23 -21.05
CA ASP A 43 -12.34 5.27 -22.08
C ASP A 43 -13.51 5.18 -23.09
N LEU A 44 -13.96 3.96 -23.37
CA LEU A 44 -15.13 3.72 -24.23
C LEU A 44 -16.46 4.05 -23.49
N GLN A 45 -16.50 3.78 -22.19
CA GLN A 45 -17.69 3.99 -21.36
C GLN A 45 -17.89 5.44 -20.93
N PHE A 46 -16.80 6.15 -20.55
CA PHE A 46 -16.86 7.48 -19.94
C PHE A 46 -16.29 8.61 -20.82
N GLY A 47 -15.72 8.26 -21.97
CA GLY A 47 -15.10 9.21 -22.89
C GLY A 47 -13.60 9.45 -22.61
N ARG A 48 -12.87 9.76 -23.67
CA ARG A 48 -11.42 10.01 -23.60
C ARG A 48 -11.04 11.34 -22.98
N GLU A 49 -11.98 12.24 -22.86
CA GLU A 49 -11.85 13.49 -22.10
C GLU A 49 -11.86 13.27 -20.58
N ARG A 50 -12.37 12.12 -20.13
CA ARG A 50 -12.38 11.72 -18.71
C ARG A 50 -11.34 10.64 -18.40
N ILE A 51 -10.91 9.89 -19.41
CA ILE A 51 -9.82 8.90 -19.32
C ILE A 51 -8.74 9.33 -20.31
N ILE A 52 -7.78 10.11 -19.81
CA ILE A 52 -6.78 10.78 -20.64
C ILE A 52 -5.52 9.93 -20.68
N ASP A 53 -5.26 9.28 -21.82
CA ASP A 53 -4.01 8.59 -22.07
C ASP A 53 -2.93 9.57 -22.50
N THR A 54 -1.72 9.44 -21.96
CA THR A 54 -0.63 10.40 -22.15
C THR A 54 0.62 9.71 -22.70
N PRO A 55 1.50 10.47 -23.36
CA PRO A 55 2.88 10.05 -23.53
C PRO A 55 3.56 9.81 -22.17
N VAL A 56 4.71 9.12 -22.19
CA VAL A 56 5.57 8.97 -20.99
C VAL A 56 6.09 10.35 -20.58
N SER A 57 5.50 10.92 -19.52
CA SER A 57 5.86 12.25 -19.01
C SER A 57 5.30 12.45 -17.61
N GLU A 58 5.82 11.71 -16.65
CA GLU A 58 5.29 11.61 -15.28
C GLU A 58 5.22 12.97 -14.59
N LEU A 59 6.28 13.79 -14.73
CA LEU A 59 6.32 15.13 -14.15
C LEU A 59 5.22 16.04 -14.74
N ALA A 60 5.09 16.07 -16.06
CA ALA A 60 4.13 16.95 -16.73
C ALA A 60 2.69 16.54 -16.43
N CYS A 61 2.38 15.24 -16.47
CA CYS A 61 1.04 14.73 -16.21
C CYS A 61 0.63 14.98 -14.76
N THR A 62 1.52 14.75 -13.80
CA THR A 62 1.24 14.98 -12.37
C THR A 62 1.11 16.48 -12.08
N GLY A 63 1.95 17.32 -12.67
CA GLY A 63 1.84 18.77 -12.54
C GLY A 63 0.53 19.33 -13.13
N ALA A 64 0.12 18.84 -14.29
CA ALA A 64 -1.15 19.22 -14.93
C ALA A 64 -2.35 18.78 -14.07
N ALA A 65 -2.31 17.56 -13.52
CA ALA A 65 -3.35 17.06 -12.63
C ALA A 65 -3.42 17.87 -11.32
N LEU A 66 -2.28 18.23 -10.73
CA LEU A 66 -2.26 19.14 -9.57
C LEU A 66 -2.93 20.47 -9.90
N GLY A 67 -2.60 21.08 -11.04
CA GLY A 67 -3.26 22.30 -11.50
C GLY A 67 -4.78 22.14 -11.64
N ALA A 68 -5.24 21.02 -12.17
CA ALA A 68 -6.66 20.70 -12.28
C ALA A 68 -7.31 20.53 -10.88
N ALA A 69 -6.63 19.89 -9.94
CA ALA A 69 -7.09 19.75 -8.55
C ALA A 69 -7.29 21.12 -7.89
N LEU A 70 -6.36 22.06 -8.10
CA LEU A 70 -6.47 23.43 -7.60
C LEU A 70 -7.60 24.24 -8.26
N CYS A 71 -8.06 23.82 -9.45
CA CYS A 71 -9.23 24.37 -10.14
C CYS A 71 -10.55 23.68 -9.75
N GLY A 72 -10.52 22.78 -8.74
CA GLY A 72 -11.70 22.14 -8.19
C GLY A 72 -12.12 20.83 -8.86
N TYR A 73 -11.23 20.22 -9.64
CA TYR A 73 -11.39 18.84 -10.12
C TYR A 73 -10.82 17.84 -9.11
N ARG A 74 -11.09 16.55 -9.33
CA ARG A 74 -10.56 15.44 -8.56
C ARG A 74 -9.83 14.47 -9.49
N PRO A 75 -8.62 14.80 -9.92
CA PRO A 75 -7.83 13.96 -10.82
C PRO A 75 -7.27 12.74 -10.10
N VAL A 76 -7.22 11.64 -10.84
CA VAL A 76 -6.45 10.46 -10.49
C VAL A 76 -5.32 10.30 -11.49
N VAL A 77 -4.08 10.56 -11.06
CA VAL A 77 -2.89 10.30 -11.89
C VAL A 77 -2.49 8.85 -11.70
N ILE A 78 -2.29 8.12 -12.81
CA ILE A 78 -1.93 6.71 -12.76
C ILE A 78 -0.53 6.51 -13.31
N HIS A 79 0.37 6.07 -12.43
CA HIS A 79 1.71 5.64 -12.76
C HIS A 79 1.76 4.10 -12.79
N PRO A 80 1.95 3.48 -13.96
CA PRO A 80 2.00 2.02 -14.11
C PRO A 80 3.10 1.35 -13.28
N ARG A 81 4.07 2.15 -12.82
CA ARG A 81 5.13 1.72 -11.92
C ARG A 81 5.47 2.81 -10.91
N VAL A 82 5.56 2.42 -9.65
CA VAL A 82 5.98 3.32 -8.57
C VAL A 82 7.41 3.83 -8.80
N ASP A 83 8.26 3.03 -9.43
CA ASP A 83 9.65 3.38 -9.79
C ASP A 83 9.74 4.66 -10.63
N PHE A 84 8.88 4.80 -11.64
CA PHE A 84 8.91 5.95 -12.55
C PHE A 84 8.10 7.14 -12.05
N MET A 85 7.23 6.94 -11.06
CA MET A 85 6.60 8.04 -10.33
C MET A 85 7.65 8.93 -9.65
N LEU A 86 8.87 8.45 -9.42
CA LEU A 86 9.97 9.26 -8.88
C LEU A 86 10.30 10.49 -9.75
N LEU A 87 10.00 10.47 -11.04
CA LEU A 87 10.11 11.65 -11.91
C LEU A 87 9.10 12.76 -11.53
N ALA A 88 8.05 12.43 -10.78
CA ALA A 88 7.00 13.35 -10.35
C ALA A 88 7.07 13.68 -8.83
N VAL A 89 8.21 13.49 -8.17
CA VAL A 89 8.37 13.77 -6.73
C VAL A 89 8.06 15.23 -6.40
N ASP A 90 8.51 16.20 -7.22
CA ASP A 90 8.27 17.62 -6.95
C ASP A 90 6.77 17.96 -6.86
N PRO A 91 5.91 17.71 -7.86
CA PRO A 91 4.49 18.04 -7.75
C PRO A 91 3.77 17.28 -6.62
N ILE A 92 4.24 16.09 -6.23
CA ILE A 92 3.65 15.31 -5.13
C ILE A 92 4.12 15.84 -3.77
N VAL A 93 5.44 15.90 -3.55
CA VAL A 93 6.04 16.13 -2.23
C VAL A 93 6.20 17.61 -1.93
N THR A 94 6.70 18.40 -2.89
CA THR A 94 7.02 19.83 -2.68
C THR A 94 5.78 20.71 -2.86
N GLN A 95 4.86 20.30 -3.73
CA GLN A 95 3.67 21.09 -4.05
C GLN A 95 2.42 20.54 -3.34
N ALA A 96 1.82 19.45 -3.81
CA ALA A 96 0.53 18.95 -3.32
C ALA A 96 0.53 18.72 -1.80
N ALA A 97 1.51 18.01 -1.27
CA ALA A 97 1.62 17.72 0.16
C ALA A 97 1.77 18.95 1.06
N LYS A 98 2.29 20.07 0.52
CA LYS A 98 2.54 21.31 1.30
C LYS A 98 1.44 22.36 1.09
N TRP A 99 0.59 22.19 0.08
CA TRP A 99 -0.37 23.21 -0.35
C TRP A 99 -1.25 23.70 0.78
N ARG A 100 -1.91 22.80 1.50
CA ARG A 100 -2.78 23.15 2.63
C ARG A 100 -2.03 23.95 3.72
N SER A 101 -0.80 23.54 4.05
CA SER A 101 0.02 24.24 5.06
C SER A 101 0.45 25.61 4.60
N MET A 102 0.89 25.75 3.33
CA MET A 102 1.35 27.03 2.76
C MET A 102 0.24 28.08 2.70
N PHE A 103 -1.01 27.67 2.55
CA PHE A 103 -2.18 28.55 2.47
C PHE A 103 -3.04 28.54 3.74
N GLY A 104 -2.46 28.22 4.90
CA GLY A 104 -3.11 28.32 6.21
C GLY A 104 -4.37 27.46 6.36
N GLY A 105 -4.45 26.34 5.67
CA GLY A 105 -5.58 25.41 5.73
C GLY A 105 -6.80 25.82 4.87
N GLN A 106 -6.76 26.97 4.19
CA GLN A 106 -7.91 27.50 3.44
C GLN A 106 -8.10 26.82 2.08
N VAL A 107 -7.04 26.24 1.52
CA VAL A 107 -7.05 25.60 0.20
C VAL A 107 -6.44 24.20 0.31
N SER A 108 -7.04 23.23 -0.33
CA SER A 108 -6.55 21.86 -0.43
C SER A 108 -6.13 21.51 -1.88
N ALA A 109 -5.41 20.41 -2.03
CA ALA A 109 -5.02 19.86 -3.32
C ALA A 109 -5.54 18.41 -3.43
N PRO A 110 -6.81 18.19 -3.78
CA PRO A 110 -7.43 16.87 -3.84
C PRO A 110 -6.92 16.08 -5.07
N LEU A 111 -5.64 15.74 -5.05
CA LEU A 111 -4.95 14.96 -6.05
C LEU A 111 -4.77 13.52 -5.53
N THR A 112 -5.29 12.53 -6.27
CA THR A 112 -4.93 11.14 -6.01
C THR A 112 -3.88 10.69 -7.03
N VAL A 113 -2.76 10.18 -6.52
CA VAL A 113 -1.72 9.54 -7.32
C VAL A 113 -1.81 8.05 -7.07
N ARG A 114 -2.21 7.29 -8.09
CA ARG A 114 -2.18 5.84 -8.05
C ARG A 114 -0.87 5.35 -8.65
N ALA A 115 -0.07 4.62 -7.87
CA ALA A 115 1.18 4.04 -8.31
C ALA A 115 1.19 2.52 -8.07
N ILE A 116 1.69 1.76 -9.05
CA ILE A 116 1.62 0.29 -9.03
C ILE A 116 3.00 -0.28 -8.71
N ILE A 117 3.08 -1.11 -7.67
CA ILE A 117 4.24 -1.97 -7.45
C ILE A 117 4.11 -3.15 -8.41
N ASN A 118 5.12 -3.34 -9.25
CA ASN A 118 5.11 -4.40 -10.27
C ASN A 118 6.44 -5.15 -10.25
N ARG A 119 6.54 -6.09 -9.34
CA ARG A 119 7.73 -6.90 -9.08
C ARG A 119 7.48 -8.37 -9.42
N GLY A 120 8.53 -9.15 -9.46
CA GLY A 120 8.50 -10.53 -9.92
C GLY A 120 8.57 -10.63 -11.45
N GLY A 121 8.74 -11.83 -11.98
CA GLY A 121 8.79 -12.07 -13.42
C GLY A 121 10.00 -11.44 -14.11
N GLU A 122 11.13 -11.41 -13.42
CA GLU A 122 12.43 -10.95 -13.96
C GLU A 122 12.43 -9.46 -14.39
N GLN A 123 11.62 -8.63 -13.72
CA GLN A 123 11.54 -7.18 -14.00
C GLN A 123 12.85 -6.44 -13.67
N GLY A 124 13.66 -6.97 -12.74
CA GLY A 124 14.97 -6.42 -12.37
C GLY A 124 14.91 -5.12 -11.55
N ALA A 125 16.06 -4.52 -11.35
CA ALA A 125 16.30 -3.48 -10.35
C ALA A 125 15.44 -2.21 -10.52
N GLN A 126 15.20 -1.78 -11.77
CA GLN A 126 14.53 -0.50 -12.08
C GLN A 126 12.99 -0.60 -12.10
N HIS A 127 12.41 -1.81 -11.98
CA HIS A 127 10.98 -2.02 -12.18
C HIS A 127 10.29 -2.71 -10.99
N SER A 128 11.02 -2.91 -9.88
CA SER A 128 10.59 -3.82 -8.83
C SER A 128 10.62 -3.21 -7.42
N GLN A 129 10.77 -1.89 -7.32
CA GLN A 129 10.85 -1.20 -6.04
C GLN A 129 9.48 -1.04 -5.40
N SER A 130 9.42 -0.91 -4.09
CA SER A 130 8.19 -0.65 -3.33
C SER A 130 8.05 0.82 -2.93
N LEU A 131 9.10 1.44 -2.42
CA LEU A 131 9.30 2.88 -2.14
C LEU A 131 8.24 3.55 -1.25
N HIS A 132 7.30 2.81 -0.67
CA HIS A 132 6.23 3.38 0.15
C HIS A 132 6.75 4.11 1.39
N SER A 133 7.87 3.67 1.95
CA SER A 133 8.50 4.30 3.11
C SER A 133 8.95 5.75 2.83
N TRP A 134 9.39 6.05 1.62
CA TRP A 134 9.79 7.40 1.23
C TRP A 134 8.62 8.38 1.31
N PHE A 135 7.46 7.95 0.90
CA PHE A 135 6.26 8.78 0.84
C PHE A 135 5.49 8.79 2.16
N ALA A 136 5.53 7.70 2.92
CA ALA A 136 4.99 7.65 4.27
C ALA A 136 5.68 8.65 5.22
N HIS A 137 6.94 9.01 4.94
CA HIS A 137 7.72 10.01 5.66
C HIS A 137 7.28 11.47 5.37
N VAL A 138 6.44 11.74 4.36
CA VAL A 138 6.14 13.09 3.88
C VAL A 138 4.93 13.70 4.59
N PRO A 139 5.10 14.70 5.48
CA PRO A 139 3.98 15.37 6.11
C PRO A 139 3.07 16.08 5.09
N GLY A 140 1.76 15.91 5.26
CA GLY A 140 0.73 16.49 4.40
C GLY A 140 0.35 15.63 3.19
N LEU A 141 1.00 14.50 2.98
CA LEU A 141 0.62 13.47 2.00
C LEU A 141 -0.03 12.30 2.74
N ARG A 142 -1.16 11.79 2.27
CA ARG A 142 -1.68 10.50 2.74
C ARG A 142 -1.11 9.38 1.90
N VAL A 143 -0.84 8.23 2.51
CA VAL A 143 -0.33 7.04 1.81
C VAL A 143 -1.22 5.85 2.16
N VAL A 144 -1.77 5.20 1.14
CA VAL A 144 -2.72 4.10 1.27
C VAL A 144 -2.22 2.88 0.49
N MET A 145 -2.25 1.71 1.13
CA MET A 145 -1.81 0.43 0.55
C MET A 145 -2.78 -0.71 0.88
N PRO A 146 -3.83 -0.93 0.10
CA PRO A 146 -4.81 -1.98 0.35
C PRO A 146 -4.23 -3.39 0.13
N SER A 147 -4.80 -4.39 0.84
CA SER A 147 -4.40 -5.79 0.74
C SER A 147 -5.50 -6.74 0.25
N THR A 148 -6.74 -6.26 0.15
CA THR A 148 -7.91 -7.07 -0.26
C THR A 148 -8.65 -6.40 -1.43
N PRO A 149 -9.44 -7.14 -2.22
CA PRO A 149 -10.28 -6.57 -3.26
C PRO A 149 -11.26 -5.50 -2.74
N THR A 150 -11.90 -5.74 -1.61
CA THR A 150 -12.81 -4.76 -0.98
C THR A 150 -12.07 -3.48 -0.63
N ASP A 151 -10.95 -3.57 0.07
CA ASP A 151 -10.15 -2.39 0.43
C ASP A 151 -9.55 -1.71 -0.80
N ALA A 152 -9.17 -2.46 -1.84
CA ALA A 152 -8.67 -1.88 -3.10
C ALA A 152 -9.70 -0.97 -3.77
N ARG A 153 -10.97 -1.35 -3.76
CA ARG A 153 -12.08 -0.56 -4.27
C ARG A 153 -12.42 0.62 -3.35
N ASP A 154 -12.73 0.32 -2.10
CA ASP A 154 -13.33 1.30 -1.19
C ASP A 154 -12.32 2.35 -0.73
N LEU A 155 -11.04 1.97 -0.51
CA LEU A 155 -9.99 2.94 -0.21
C LEU A 155 -9.56 3.76 -1.44
N LEU A 156 -9.70 3.23 -2.67
CA LEU A 156 -9.53 4.05 -3.88
C LEU A 156 -10.62 5.13 -3.94
N VAL A 157 -11.88 4.76 -3.74
CA VAL A 157 -13.00 5.70 -3.71
C VAL A 157 -12.78 6.76 -2.62
N ALA A 158 -12.45 6.33 -1.40
CA ALA A 158 -12.15 7.22 -0.29
C ALA A 158 -10.97 8.17 -0.58
N SER A 159 -9.94 7.67 -1.25
CA SER A 159 -8.76 8.47 -1.64
C SER A 159 -9.12 9.58 -2.62
N VAL A 160 -9.94 9.29 -3.61
CA VAL A 160 -10.36 10.27 -4.63
C VAL A 160 -11.33 11.31 -4.05
N LEU A 161 -12.16 10.92 -3.09
CA LEU A 161 -13.10 11.82 -2.42
C LEU A 161 -12.46 12.62 -1.27
N CYS A 162 -11.26 12.25 -0.84
CA CYS A 162 -10.50 12.98 0.17
C CYS A 162 -10.04 14.36 -0.36
N ASP A 163 -10.02 15.36 0.52
CA ASP A 163 -9.54 16.70 0.16
C ASP A 163 -8.03 16.87 0.29
N ASP A 164 -7.34 15.97 0.99
CA ASP A 164 -5.88 15.93 1.06
C ASP A 164 -5.30 15.20 -0.16
N PRO A 165 -4.06 15.48 -0.57
CA PRO A 165 -3.38 14.68 -1.58
C PRO A 165 -3.14 13.26 -1.06
N VAL A 166 -3.42 12.26 -1.90
CA VAL A 166 -3.29 10.84 -1.55
C VAL A 166 -2.39 10.13 -2.54
N LEU A 167 -1.40 9.40 -2.04
CA LEU A 167 -0.69 8.38 -2.78
C LEU A 167 -1.32 7.02 -2.47
N TYR A 168 -2.00 6.46 -3.46
CA TYR A 168 -2.60 5.14 -3.41
C TYR A 168 -1.68 4.15 -4.13
N ILE A 169 -1.13 3.18 -3.39
CA ILE A 169 -0.18 2.19 -3.90
C ILE A 169 -0.84 0.83 -3.92
N ASP A 170 -0.95 0.23 -5.10
CA ASP A 170 -1.43 -1.14 -5.28
C ASP A 170 -0.31 -2.07 -5.78
N ASP A 171 -0.39 -3.35 -5.40
CA ASP A 171 0.63 -4.35 -5.71
C ASP A 171 0.08 -5.40 -6.68
N ARG A 172 0.76 -5.62 -7.80
CA ARG A 172 0.33 -6.56 -8.82
C ARG A 172 0.21 -8.01 -8.34
N TRP A 173 0.95 -8.39 -7.33
CA TRP A 173 0.84 -9.74 -6.76
C TRP A 173 -0.52 -9.99 -6.08
N LEU A 174 -1.29 -8.94 -5.80
CA LEU A 174 -2.64 -9.05 -5.25
C LEU A 174 -3.73 -9.17 -6.33
N TYR A 175 -3.41 -8.90 -7.61
CA TYR A 175 -4.44 -8.76 -8.65
C TYR A 175 -5.25 -10.02 -8.92
N GLY A 176 -4.69 -11.20 -8.63
CA GLY A 176 -5.37 -12.49 -8.73
C GLY A 176 -6.21 -12.87 -7.51
N LEU A 177 -6.17 -12.09 -6.43
CA LEU A 177 -7.05 -12.34 -5.29
C LEU A 177 -8.50 -12.06 -5.66
N GLU A 178 -9.38 -12.94 -5.26
CA GLU A 178 -10.82 -12.81 -5.50
C GLU A 178 -11.60 -12.77 -4.18
N GLU A 179 -12.62 -11.91 -4.14
CA GLU A 179 -13.49 -11.74 -2.99
C GLU A 179 -14.93 -11.46 -3.45
N GLU A 180 -15.92 -11.82 -2.65
CA GLU A 180 -17.29 -11.35 -2.82
C GLU A 180 -17.38 -9.93 -2.24
N LEU A 181 -17.60 -8.94 -3.11
CA LEU A 181 -17.60 -7.55 -2.67
C LEU A 181 -18.97 -7.15 -2.11
N PRO A 182 -18.99 -6.51 -0.94
CA PRO A 182 -20.19 -5.83 -0.46
C PRO A 182 -20.56 -4.64 -1.37
N PRO A 183 -21.73 -4.04 -1.23
CA PRO A 183 -22.04 -2.74 -1.88
C PRO A 183 -20.95 -1.71 -1.60
N ILE A 184 -20.67 -0.84 -2.57
CA ILE A 184 -19.64 0.21 -2.43
C ILE A 184 -20.03 1.14 -1.27
N SER A 185 -19.03 1.45 -0.42
CA SER A 185 -19.13 2.44 0.63
C SER A 185 -18.17 3.61 0.35
N GLU A 186 -18.72 4.83 0.34
CA GLU A 186 -17.90 6.05 0.29
C GLU A 186 -17.37 6.35 1.70
N LEU A 187 -16.27 5.70 2.05
CA LEU A 187 -15.63 5.84 3.36
C LEU A 187 -15.01 7.23 3.53
N ASP A 188 -14.99 7.72 4.76
CA ASP A 188 -14.18 8.89 5.13
C ASP A 188 -12.73 8.43 5.39
N LEU A 189 -11.81 8.72 4.46
CA LEU A 189 -10.41 8.33 4.57
C LEU A 189 -9.73 8.82 5.85
N SER A 190 -10.23 9.91 6.47
CA SER A 190 -9.67 10.42 7.71
C SER A 190 -9.91 9.51 8.92
N ARG A 191 -10.86 8.57 8.81
CA ARG A 191 -11.22 7.59 9.83
C ARG A 191 -10.68 6.20 9.54
N GLU A 192 -10.05 6.01 8.38
CA GLU A 192 -9.47 4.74 7.99
C GLU A 192 -8.04 4.61 8.52
N GLY A 193 -7.69 3.39 8.90
CA GLY A 193 -6.38 3.05 9.46
C GLY A 193 -6.16 1.54 9.52
N PRO A 194 -5.25 1.08 10.37
CA PRO A 194 -4.96 -0.34 10.53
C PRO A 194 -6.18 -1.15 10.97
N ARG A 195 -6.29 -2.36 10.43
CA ARG A 195 -7.37 -3.30 10.74
C ARG A 195 -6.80 -4.62 11.24
N ARG A 196 -7.32 -5.12 12.37
CA ARG A 196 -7.06 -6.50 12.80
C ARG A 196 -7.84 -7.46 11.90
N THR A 197 -7.14 -8.35 11.20
CA THR A 197 -7.72 -9.34 10.28
C THR A 197 -7.83 -10.73 10.89
N ARG A 198 -7.04 -11.01 11.94
CA ARG A 198 -7.09 -12.22 12.76
C ARG A 198 -6.73 -11.85 14.19
N GLN A 199 -7.37 -12.47 15.18
CA GLN A 199 -7.04 -12.33 16.59
C GLN A 199 -6.27 -13.56 17.07
N GLY A 200 -5.21 -13.32 17.86
CA GLY A 200 -4.40 -14.35 18.50
C GLY A 200 -3.58 -13.75 19.64
N ASP A 201 -3.01 -14.62 20.49
CA ASP A 201 -2.37 -14.21 21.75
C ASP A 201 -0.87 -14.54 21.84
N ASP A 202 -0.30 -15.24 20.83
CA ASP A 202 1.09 -15.70 20.90
C ASP A 202 2.09 -14.69 20.31
N LEU A 203 1.75 -14.07 19.16
CA LEU A 203 2.56 -13.04 18.55
C LEU A 203 1.71 -12.10 17.68
N THR A 204 2.23 -10.90 17.44
CA THR A 204 1.64 -9.90 16.55
C THR A 204 2.39 -9.91 15.22
N LEU A 205 1.67 -10.14 14.12
CA LEU A 205 2.13 -10.01 12.73
C LEU A 205 1.58 -8.73 12.13
N VAL A 206 2.44 -7.92 11.54
CA VAL A 206 2.05 -6.63 10.95
C VAL A 206 2.58 -6.53 9.52
N GLY A 207 1.74 -6.09 8.60
CA GLY A 207 2.12 -5.83 7.22
C GLY A 207 1.18 -4.85 6.53
N ALA A 208 1.50 -4.49 5.29
CA ALA A 208 0.66 -3.69 4.41
C ALA A 208 0.63 -4.33 3.02
N SER A 209 -0.48 -4.18 2.28
CA SER A 209 -0.61 -4.67 0.91
C SER A 209 -0.24 -6.16 0.81
N TYR A 210 0.66 -6.56 -0.09
CA TYR A 210 1.10 -7.96 -0.23
C TYR A 210 1.73 -8.52 1.05
N SER A 211 2.44 -7.71 1.84
CA SER A 211 3.00 -8.14 3.12
C SER A 211 1.91 -8.51 4.14
N ALA A 212 0.75 -7.86 4.10
CA ALA A 212 -0.39 -8.24 4.93
C ALA A 212 -0.99 -9.61 4.50
N LEU A 213 -0.99 -9.90 3.18
CA LEU A 213 -1.35 -11.24 2.68
C LEU A 213 -0.38 -12.30 3.22
N LEU A 214 0.94 -12.06 3.14
CA LEU A 214 1.94 -12.98 3.71
C LEU A 214 1.73 -13.21 5.21
N CYS A 215 1.38 -12.17 5.97
CA CYS A 215 1.06 -12.30 7.39
C CYS A 215 -0.17 -13.19 7.63
N ARG A 216 -1.24 -13.07 6.83
CA ARG A 216 -2.46 -13.89 6.94
C ARG A 216 -2.18 -15.36 6.64
N ASP A 217 -1.42 -15.60 5.57
CA ASP A 217 -1.07 -16.96 5.14
C ASP A 217 -0.14 -17.63 6.15
N ALA A 218 0.89 -16.90 6.64
CA ALA A 218 1.78 -17.37 7.70
C ALA A 218 1.02 -17.67 9.00
N ALA A 219 0.06 -16.84 9.39
CA ALA A 219 -0.77 -17.08 10.56
C ALA A 219 -1.59 -18.36 10.44
N SER A 220 -2.04 -18.72 9.24
CA SER A 220 -2.74 -19.98 8.99
C SER A 220 -1.82 -21.19 9.14
N HIS A 221 -0.57 -21.09 8.64
CA HIS A 221 0.45 -22.13 8.80
C HIS A 221 0.91 -22.27 10.26
N LEU A 222 1.00 -21.16 10.99
CA LEU A 222 1.34 -21.15 12.41
C LEU A 222 0.24 -21.77 13.28
N ALA A 223 -1.02 -21.50 12.98
CA ALA A 223 -2.16 -22.10 13.67
C ALA A 223 -2.19 -23.62 13.56
N ALA A 224 -1.82 -24.17 12.40
CA ALA A 224 -1.68 -25.62 12.21
C ALA A 224 -0.58 -26.23 13.11
N ARG A 225 0.29 -25.39 13.69
CA ARG A 225 1.35 -25.75 14.65
C ARG A 225 1.03 -25.32 16.08
N GLY A 226 -0.21 -24.89 16.36
CA GLY A 226 -0.67 -24.49 17.68
C GLY A 226 -0.25 -23.07 18.10
N VAL A 227 0.12 -22.21 17.15
CA VAL A 227 0.52 -20.82 17.40
C VAL A 227 -0.56 -19.89 16.87
N GLU A 228 -1.20 -19.12 17.79
CA GLU A 228 -2.27 -18.19 17.45
C GLU A 228 -1.74 -16.76 17.29
N SER A 229 -1.66 -16.30 16.03
CA SER A 229 -1.14 -14.99 15.69
C SER A 229 -2.23 -13.93 15.62
N ASP A 230 -1.95 -12.74 16.17
CA ASP A 230 -2.74 -11.52 15.94
C ASP A 230 -2.23 -10.84 14.66
N VAL A 231 -3.06 -10.71 13.64
CA VAL A 231 -2.66 -10.19 12.32
C VAL A 231 -3.27 -8.83 12.09
N ILE A 232 -2.41 -7.84 11.81
CA ILE A 232 -2.81 -6.45 11.57
C ILE A 232 -2.35 -6.02 10.19
N ASP A 233 -3.32 -5.61 9.37
CA ASP A 233 -3.12 -4.95 8.09
C ASP A 233 -3.13 -3.43 8.29
N LEU A 234 -2.05 -2.76 7.91
CA LEU A 234 -1.90 -1.31 8.14
C LEU A 234 -2.80 -0.47 7.25
N ARG A 235 -3.06 -0.86 6.03
CA ARG A 235 -3.95 -0.19 5.05
C ARG A 235 -3.60 1.27 4.76
N VAL A 236 -3.37 2.10 5.78
CA VAL A 236 -2.96 3.50 5.70
C VAL A 236 -1.61 3.66 6.38
N LEU A 237 -0.63 4.16 5.65
CA LEU A 237 0.76 4.32 6.12
C LEU A 237 1.10 5.75 6.51
N ASN A 238 0.31 6.72 6.03
CA ASN A 238 0.42 8.12 6.46
C ASN A 238 -0.98 8.78 6.44
N PRO A 239 -1.49 9.29 7.57
CA PRO A 239 -0.89 9.20 8.90
C PRO A 239 -0.83 7.76 9.41
N LEU A 240 0.28 7.39 10.07
CA LEU A 240 0.48 6.05 10.62
C LEU A 240 -0.11 5.99 12.04
N ASP A 241 -1.23 5.30 12.18
CA ASP A 241 -1.84 5.01 13.49
C ASP A 241 -1.42 3.60 13.94
N LEU A 242 -0.67 3.51 15.02
CA LEU A 242 -0.20 2.24 15.57
C LEU A 242 -0.95 1.79 16.83
N GLY A 243 -2.05 2.45 17.18
CA GLY A 243 -2.81 2.11 18.40
C GLY A 243 -3.18 0.64 18.49
N VAL A 244 -3.75 0.08 17.42
CA VAL A 244 -4.13 -1.35 17.38
C VAL A 244 -2.92 -2.29 17.42
N VAL A 245 -1.77 -1.89 16.86
CA VAL A 245 -0.52 -2.66 16.90
C VAL A 245 0.05 -2.67 18.32
N ILE A 246 0.13 -1.50 18.96
CA ILE A 246 0.62 -1.35 20.33
C ILE A 246 -0.24 -2.18 21.30
N ASP A 247 -1.56 -2.12 21.17
CA ASP A 247 -2.47 -2.90 22.03
C ASP A 247 -2.33 -4.40 21.79
N SER A 248 -2.08 -4.82 20.56
CA SER A 248 -1.77 -6.21 20.24
C SER A 248 -0.47 -6.66 20.91
N VAL A 249 0.61 -5.88 20.74
CA VAL A 249 1.91 -6.24 21.31
C VAL A 249 1.90 -6.19 22.85
N ARG A 250 1.11 -5.31 23.46
CA ARG A 250 0.87 -5.35 24.92
C ARG A 250 0.31 -6.70 25.37
N ARG A 251 -0.51 -7.35 24.58
CA ARG A 251 -1.12 -8.64 24.88
C ARG A 251 -0.16 -9.79 24.56
N THR A 252 0.38 -9.84 23.36
CA THR A 252 1.21 -10.93 22.86
C THR A 252 2.65 -10.89 23.38
N GLY A 253 3.19 -9.71 23.62
CA GLY A 253 4.59 -9.48 24.00
C GLY A 253 5.59 -9.74 22.87
N ARG A 254 5.15 -9.98 21.63
CA ARG A 254 6.00 -10.33 20.48
C ARG A 254 5.53 -9.60 19.22
N LEU A 255 6.49 -9.06 18.47
CA LEU A 255 6.23 -8.29 17.25
C LEU A 255 7.08 -8.77 16.10
N LEU A 256 6.44 -9.17 14.99
CA LEU A 256 7.09 -9.45 13.72
C LEU A 256 6.44 -8.56 12.65
N VAL A 257 7.25 -7.74 11.98
CA VAL A 257 6.82 -6.85 10.91
C VAL A 257 7.30 -7.39 9.58
N VAL A 258 6.38 -7.62 8.65
CA VAL A 258 6.67 -7.98 7.27
C VAL A 258 6.56 -6.73 6.41
N ASP A 259 7.64 -6.39 5.71
CA ASP A 259 7.72 -5.18 4.92
C ASP A 259 8.31 -5.49 3.53
N GLY A 260 7.60 -5.14 2.49
CA GLY A 260 8.00 -5.33 1.10
C GLY A 260 9.08 -4.36 0.62
N ASP A 261 9.70 -3.61 1.52
CA ASP A 261 10.79 -2.66 1.29
C ASP A 261 12.09 -3.16 1.95
N TRP A 262 13.17 -2.40 1.85
CA TRP A 262 14.43 -2.69 2.50
C TRP A 262 14.41 -2.40 4.00
N SER A 263 15.26 -3.10 4.75
CA SER A 263 15.30 -2.93 6.21
C SER A 263 15.85 -1.56 6.66
N SER A 264 16.76 -0.98 5.88
CA SER A 264 17.38 0.32 6.22
C SER A 264 16.42 1.45 5.87
N CYS A 265 16.03 2.23 6.89
CA CYS A 265 15.08 3.34 6.74
C CYS A 265 13.69 2.93 6.18
N GLY A 266 13.35 1.64 6.21
CA GLY A 266 12.05 1.12 5.84
C GLY A 266 11.00 1.31 6.95
N LEU A 267 9.73 1.17 6.59
CA LEU A 267 8.58 1.37 7.48
C LEU A 267 8.61 0.44 8.70
N ALA A 268 9.13 -0.78 8.52
CA ALA A 268 9.27 -1.74 9.63
C ALA A 268 10.13 -1.20 10.78
N GLY A 269 11.12 -0.36 10.50
CA GLY A 269 11.93 0.30 11.52
C GLY A 269 11.12 1.29 12.36
N GLU A 270 10.31 2.12 11.72
CA GLU A 270 9.42 3.09 12.38
C GLU A 270 8.37 2.40 13.25
N ILE A 271 7.74 1.34 12.74
CA ILE A 271 6.74 0.57 13.50
C ILE A 271 7.37 0.00 14.78
N ILE A 272 8.57 -0.61 14.68
CA ILE A 272 9.25 -1.17 15.85
C ILE A 272 9.65 -0.08 16.84
N ALA A 273 10.21 1.04 16.38
CA ALA A 273 10.59 2.15 17.24
C ALA A 273 9.39 2.69 18.02
N SER A 274 8.31 3.04 17.31
CA SER A 274 7.08 3.57 17.91
C SER A 274 6.44 2.59 18.90
N VAL A 275 6.43 1.29 18.60
CA VAL A 275 5.93 0.27 19.53
C VAL A 275 6.82 0.18 20.77
N CYS A 276 8.17 0.17 20.60
CA CYS A 276 9.08 0.11 21.73
C CYS A 276 8.98 1.34 22.64
N GLU A 277 8.77 2.54 22.07
CA GLU A 277 8.57 3.78 22.82
C GLU A 277 7.26 3.80 23.63
N ALA A 278 6.22 3.15 23.13
CA ALA A 278 4.89 3.11 23.75
C ALA A 278 4.72 1.99 24.78
N LEU A 279 5.66 1.06 24.86
CA LEU A 279 5.56 -0.09 25.77
C LEU A 279 6.33 0.14 27.08
N GLU A 280 5.77 -0.38 28.17
CA GLU A 280 6.46 -0.45 29.45
C GLU A 280 7.73 -1.34 29.36
N PRO A 281 8.83 -0.99 30.06
CA PRO A 281 10.04 -1.81 30.12
C PRO A 281 9.74 -3.25 30.52
N GLY A 282 10.32 -4.22 29.80
CA GLY A 282 10.11 -5.65 30.05
C GLY A 282 8.80 -6.24 29.49
N ARG A 283 7.99 -5.44 28.78
CA ARG A 283 6.74 -5.94 28.18
C ARG A 283 7.00 -6.88 26.99
N LEU A 284 8.06 -6.66 26.26
CA LEU A 284 8.46 -7.54 25.15
C LEU A 284 9.05 -8.85 25.70
N ARG A 285 8.50 -9.97 25.29
CA ARG A 285 8.94 -11.34 25.61
C ARG A 285 10.03 -11.85 24.68
N ALA A 286 10.19 -11.20 23.50
CA ALA A 286 11.23 -11.48 22.52
C ALA A 286 11.64 -10.18 21.83
N ARG A 287 12.83 -10.18 21.19
CA ARG A 287 13.25 -9.08 20.36
C ARG A 287 12.30 -8.95 19.15
N PRO A 288 11.85 -7.73 18.79
CA PRO A 288 11.09 -7.53 17.55
C PRO A 288 11.89 -7.99 16.32
N VAL A 289 11.20 -8.56 15.35
CA VAL A 289 11.81 -9.10 14.12
C VAL A 289 11.23 -8.39 12.91
N ARG A 290 12.08 -8.13 11.91
CA ARG A 290 11.69 -7.65 10.58
C ARG A 290 11.91 -8.76 9.54
N VAL A 291 10.94 -8.96 8.68
CA VAL A 291 11.05 -9.74 7.44
C VAL A 291 10.95 -8.74 6.29
N THR A 292 12.07 -8.46 5.64
CA THR A 292 12.24 -7.38 4.65
C THR A 292 13.05 -7.89 3.46
N LEU A 293 13.12 -7.08 2.40
CA LEU A 293 14.04 -7.34 1.31
C LEU A 293 15.51 -7.26 1.77
N PRO A 294 16.41 -8.06 1.17
CA PRO A 294 17.85 -7.90 1.39
C PRO A 294 18.33 -6.53 0.87
N ALA A 295 19.42 -6.00 1.46
CA ALA A 295 19.97 -4.69 1.09
C ALA A 295 20.68 -4.71 -0.28
N ALA A 296 19.93 -5.04 -1.32
CA ALA A 296 20.39 -5.13 -2.70
C ALA A 296 19.25 -4.78 -3.67
N PRO A 297 19.54 -4.26 -4.87
CA PRO A 297 18.53 -4.15 -5.93
C PRO A 297 17.99 -5.52 -6.35
N ALA A 298 16.72 -5.55 -6.81
CA ALA A 298 16.11 -6.79 -7.29
C ALA A 298 16.88 -7.39 -8.49
N PRO A 299 17.21 -8.69 -8.46
CA PRO A 299 17.91 -9.34 -9.57
C PRO A 299 16.94 -9.60 -10.73
N THR A 300 17.50 -9.71 -11.95
CA THR A 300 16.73 -10.07 -13.17
C THR A 300 16.62 -11.59 -13.37
N SER A 301 17.58 -12.35 -12.84
CA SER A 301 17.60 -13.80 -12.99
C SER A 301 16.55 -14.49 -12.11
N ALA A 302 15.66 -15.28 -12.68
CA ALA A 302 14.59 -15.99 -11.97
C ALA A 302 15.08 -16.83 -10.75
N PRO A 303 16.21 -17.57 -10.81
CA PRO A 303 16.73 -18.27 -9.63
C PRO A 303 17.14 -17.34 -8.48
N LEU A 304 17.70 -16.18 -8.79
CA LEU A 304 18.07 -15.18 -7.78
C LEU A 304 16.85 -14.44 -7.27
N GLU A 305 15.90 -14.12 -8.16
CA GLU A 305 14.65 -13.42 -7.80
C GLU A 305 13.82 -14.24 -6.81
N ARG A 306 13.74 -15.57 -6.95
CA ARG A 306 13.05 -16.45 -6.00
C ARG A 306 13.61 -16.40 -4.57
N ASN A 307 14.88 -16.09 -4.42
CA ASN A 307 15.55 -15.95 -3.12
C ASN A 307 15.58 -14.51 -2.61
N TYR A 308 15.15 -13.55 -3.42
CA TYR A 308 15.20 -12.12 -3.09
C TYR A 308 13.95 -11.68 -2.30
N TYR A 309 12.79 -12.17 -2.69
CA TYR A 309 11.52 -11.81 -2.06
C TYR A 309 11.17 -12.79 -0.95
N PRO A 310 10.91 -12.31 0.28
CA PRO A 310 10.46 -13.18 1.35
C PRO A 310 9.10 -13.79 1.03
N GLY A 311 8.96 -15.07 1.34
CA GLY A 311 7.73 -15.83 1.22
C GLY A 311 7.07 -16.10 2.56
N VAL A 312 5.98 -16.90 2.53
CA VAL A 312 5.25 -17.31 3.74
C VAL A 312 6.16 -18.09 4.70
N ASP A 313 7.01 -18.98 4.17
CA ASP A 313 7.89 -19.82 4.98
C ASP A 313 8.92 -18.97 5.76
N ASP A 314 9.45 -17.88 5.18
CA ASP A 314 10.36 -16.97 5.88
C ASP A 314 9.68 -16.31 7.08
N VAL A 315 8.41 -15.95 6.95
CA VAL A 315 7.62 -15.37 8.05
C VAL A 315 7.36 -16.42 9.14
N VAL A 316 6.98 -17.64 8.74
CA VAL A 316 6.73 -18.75 9.66
C VAL A 316 7.99 -19.12 10.43
N ASP A 317 9.13 -19.29 9.76
CA ASP A 317 10.40 -19.67 10.38
C ASP A 317 10.87 -18.60 11.39
N LYS A 318 10.82 -17.33 11.01
CA LYS A 318 11.16 -16.24 11.93
C LYS A 318 10.22 -16.17 13.14
N ALA A 319 8.93 -16.44 12.95
CA ALA A 319 7.95 -16.50 14.04
C ALA A 319 8.26 -17.65 15.00
N LEU A 320 8.55 -18.85 14.48
CA LEU A 320 8.88 -20.03 15.30
C LEU A 320 10.19 -19.86 16.08
N VAL A 321 11.22 -19.26 15.47
CA VAL A 321 12.46 -18.89 16.17
C VAL A 321 12.16 -17.89 17.31
N MET A 322 11.35 -16.88 17.05
CA MET A 322 10.94 -15.90 18.08
C MET A 322 10.21 -16.56 19.27
N LEU A 323 9.47 -17.64 19.02
CA LEU A 323 8.72 -18.41 20.02
C LEU A 323 9.58 -19.45 20.76
N GLY A 324 10.84 -19.67 20.32
CA GLY A 324 11.73 -20.67 20.90
C GLY A 324 11.45 -22.11 20.46
N HIS A 325 10.72 -22.28 19.34
CA HIS A 325 10.42 -23.61 18.79
C HIS A 325 11.56 -24.20 17.95
N PHE A 326 12.54 -23.36 17.56
CA PHE A 326 13.77 -23.76 16.84
C PHE A 326 14.94 -22.95 17.39
N ASP A 327 16.11 -23.59 17.51
CA ASP A 327 17.36 -22.85 17.67
C ASP A 327 17.64 -22.08 16.37
N ALA A 328 18.02 -20.81 16.49
CA ALA A 328 18.49 -20.06 15.34
C ALA A 328 19.64 -20.83 14.71
N ALA A 329 19.48 -21.35 13.49
CA ALA A 329 20.58 -21.92 12.76
C ALA A 329 21.67 -20.83 12.62
N GLU A 330 22.89 -21.17 13.04
CA GLU A 330 24.09 -20.31 13.00
C GLU A 330 24.41 -19.80 11.59
#